data_7ccf1e242f7600f85741481596b301dd
#
_entry.id   7ccf1e242f7600f85741481596b301dd
#
_cell.length_a   1.000
_cell.length_b   1.000
_cell.length_c   1.000
_cell.angle_alpha   90.00
_cell.angle_beta   90.00
_cell.angle_gamma   90.00
#
_symmetry.space_group_name_H-M   'P 1'
#
loop_
_entity.id
_entity.type
_entity.pdbx_description
1 polymer ?
#
loop_
_entity_poly.entity_id
_entity_poly.type
_entity_poly.pdbx_seq_one_letter_code
_entity_poly.pdbx_strand_id
1 'polypeptide(L)'
;MRVRFAPAPTGYLHLGSARTALFNWLAARHAGGTFLLRVEDTDLERSRQELVDVIFEALEWLGLDWDEDPVRQSDRVEAHQEAVDRLLIEGKAYWSDPVPEAERDRVGGRAYDPADRDRDLGPGPARAVRFRVPEEGTVGWTDQIRGDISFELANLEDFVIRRADGSPTFFIANAVDDAAMGVTDVIRGEDLINVTPKQLLLRDAIGAGGTPLRLAHLPLIVNEQRKKLSKRRDDVSLLDYRDRGFLPEAMVNYLALLGWGPPDGVEVRTDPLREFPPMFRVEDVNDSSAFFDQKKLRFVNGEHLRALGVAHFAERARPWFDREPWADRYHAETFGRIAGEVQTRVETLSEVPGYVDFLFLAEPEVDPAAWAKVMVPEAGPWLDAVISGCEGWPWESAELYERTMALAEASGTSRKKFQAPVRVALTGRTVGPPLFESMEILGRDETLRRLRSARDRLGEPTPDGPG
;
A
#
# COMPACT_ATOMS: atom_id res chain seq x y z
N MET A 1 -19.25 -9.69 16.94
CA MET A 1 -18.43 -8.52 16.57
C MET A 1 -18.96 -7.96 15.25
N ARG A 2 -19.21 -6.67 15.17
CA ARG A 2 -19.52 -5.94 13.91
C ARG A 2 -18.60 -4.74 13.85
N VAL A 3 -17.68 -4.76 12.90
CA VAL A 3 -16.71 -3.71 12.66
C VAL A 3 -17.00 -3.03 11.34
N ARG A 4 -16.44 -1.84 11.14
CA ARG A 4 -16.54 -1.15 9.85
C ARG A 4 -15.22 -0.49 9.46
N PHE A 5 -14.90 -0.54 8.19
CA PHE A 5 -13.98 0.40 7.55
C PHE A 5 -14.80 1.57 6.98
N ALA A 6 -14.41 2.79 7.30
CA ALA A 6 -15.20 3.97 7.00
C ALA A 6 -14.34 5.06 6.34
N PRO A 7 -13.92 4.84 5.06
CA PRO A 7 -13.07 5.80 4.36
C PRO A 7 -13.84 7.02 3.84
N ALA A 8 -13.22 8.21 3.94
CA ALA A 8 -13.69 9.39 3.23
C ALA A 8 -13.07 9.42 1.81
N PRO A 9 -13.88 9.54 0.73
CA PRO A 9 -13.39 9.51 -0.65
C PRO A 9 -12.82 10.87 -1.08
N THR A 10 -11.86 11.40 -0.31
CA THR A 10 -11.17 12.68 -0.55
C THR A 10 -9.80 12.51 -1.21
N GLY A 11 -9.46 11.30 -1.63
CA GLY A 11 -8.21 10.92 -2.31
C GLY A 11 -7.99 9.41 -2.32
N TYR A 12 -6.90 9.00 -2.97
CA TYR A 12 -6.52 7.58 -3.06
C TYR A 12 -6.35 6.94 -1.68
N LEU A 13 -6.65 5.63 -1.61
CA LEU A 13 -6.46 4.86 -0.39
C LEU A 13 -4.96 4.77 -0.06
N HIS A 14 -4.58 5.29 1.11
CA HIS A 14 -3.19 5.25 1.56
C HIS A 14 -2.91 4.04 2.47
N LEU A 15 -1.63 3.69 2.63
CA LEU A 15 -1.19 2.53 3.42
C LEU A 15 -1.79 2.50 4.84
N GLY A 16 -1.94 3.64 5.50
CA GLY A 16 -2.56 3.72 6.83
C GLY A 16 -4.03 3.33 6.83
N SER A 17 -4.79 3.76 5.82
CA SER A 17 -6.19 3.36 5.65
C SER A 17 -6.31 1.89 5.26
N ALA A 18 -5.43 1.40 4.36
CA ALA A 18 -5.39 0.00 3.99
C ALA A 18 -5.10 -0.92 5.19
N ARG A 19 -4.13 -0.53 6.07
CA ARG A 19 -3.89 -1.25 7.33
C ARG A 19 -5.11 -1.22 8.25
N THR A 20 -5.79 -0.07 8.35
CA THR A 20 -7.01 0.05 9.16
C THR A 20 -8.11 -0.87 8.63
N ALA A 21 -8.31 -0.94 7.31
CA ALA A 21 -9.25 -1.86 6.69
C ALA A 21 -8.88 -3.32 7.01
N LEU A 22 -7.61 -3.68 6.80
CA LEU A 22 -7.10 -5.02 7.09
C LEU A 22 -7.31 -5.43 8.56
N PHE A 23 -7.01 -4.55 9.52
CA PHE A 23 -7.16 -4.87 10.95
C PHE A 23 -8.62 -5.03 11.37
N ASN A 24 -9.54 -4.23 10.79
CA ASN A 24 -10.98 -4.46 10.95
C ASN A 24 -11.39 -5.81 10.36
N TRP A 25 -10.93 -6.13 9.16
CA TRP A 25 -11.21 -7.39 8.49
C TRP A 25 -10.68 -8.59 9.29
N LEU A 26 -9.42 -8.54 9.72
CA LEU A 26 -8.80 -9.59 10.54
C LEU A 26 -9.56 -9.81 11.86
N ALA A 27 -9.95 -8.73 12.55
CA ALA A 27 -10.72 -8.82 13.79
C ALA A 27 -12.10 -9.45 13.55
N ALA A 28 -12.79 -9.07 12.47
CA ALA A 28 -14.07 -9.68 12.10
C ALA A 28 -13.92 -11.17 11.80
N ARG A 29 -12.96 -11.54 10.96
CA ARG A 29 -12.72 -12.94 10.58
C ARG A 29 -12.27 -13.79 11.77
N HIS A 30 -11.43 -13.24 12.68
CA HIS A 30 -11.07 -13.91 13.93
C HIS A 30 -12.28 -14.25 14.79
N ALA A 31 -13.19 -13.29 14.97
CA ALA A 31 -14.34 -13.42 15.84
C ALA A 31 -15.56 -14.12 15.19
N GLY A 32 -15.46 -14.58 13.92
CA GLY A 32 -16.63 -15.02 13.15
C GLY A 32 -17.70 -13.92 13.03
N GLY A 33 -17.28 -12.67 13.01
CA GLY A 33 -18.12 -11.48 13.00
C GLY A 33 -18.33 -10.92 11.60
N THR A 34 -18.79 -9.67 11.51
CA THR A 34 -19.16 -8.97 10.27
C THR A 34 -18.23 -7.79 10.03
N PHE A 35 -17.67 -7.71 8.82
CA PHE A 35 -16.89 -6.57 8.33
C PHE A 35 -17.74 -5.73 7.37
N LEU A 36 -17.99 -4.49 7.73
CA LEU A 36 -18.84 -3.54 7.01
C LEU A 36 -18.00 -2.50 6.30
N LEU A 37 -18.52 -1.97 5.19
CA LEU A 37 -17.93 -0.84 4.47
C LEU A 37 -18.90 0.35 4.49
N ARG A 38 -18.41 1.52 4.94
CA ARG A 38 -19.15 2.78 4.91
C ARG A 38 -18.32 3.87 4.24
N VAL A 39 -18.87 4.47 3.19
CA VAL A 39 -18.25 5.61 2.50
C VAL A 39 -18.68 6.89 3.20
N GLU A 40 -17.71 7.67 3.72
CA GLU A 40 -17.96 8.93 4.42
C GLU A 40 -17.88 10.11 3.45
N ASP A 41 -18.91 10.25 2.63
CA ASP A 41 -19.05 11.21 1.52
C ASP A 41 -19.97 12.42 1.85
N THR A 42 -20.04 12.81 3.12
CA THR A 42 -20.85 13.98 3.57
C THR A 42 -20.36 15.32 3.01
N ASP A 43 -19.13 15.42 2.54
CA ASP A 43 -18.56 16.56 1.85
C ASP A 43 -18.63 16.33 0.34
N LEU A 44 -19.77 16.67 -0.28
CA LEU A 44 -20.04 16.40 -1.69
C LEU A 44 -19.09 17.13 -2.66
N GLU A 45 -18.52 18.27 -2.26
CA GLU A 45 -17.56 18.99 -3.11
C GLU A 45 -16.24 18.25 -3.28
N ARG A 46 -15.80 17.54 -2.23
CA ARG A 46 -14.54 16.78 -2.23
C ARG A 46 -14.71 15.29 -2.50
N SER A 47 -15.95 14.79 -2.42
CA SER A 47 -16.27 13.39 -2.64
C SER A 47 -16.63 13.16 -4.10
N ARG A 48 -15.79 12.43 -4.84
CA ARG A 48 -16.01 12.09 -6.24
C ARG A 48 -16.19 10.59 -6.41
N GLN A 49 -17.08 10.18 -7.33
CA GLN A 49 -17.38 8.76 -7.58
C GLN A 49 -16.11 7.98 -7.94
N GLU A 50 -15.22 8.56 -8.74
CA GLU A 50 -13.97 7.89 -9.14
C GLU A 50 -13.09 7.53 -7.92
N LEU A 51 -13.14 8.34 -6.84
CA LEU A 51 -12.40 8.04 -5.63
C LEU A 51 -13.06 6.95 -4.78
N VAL A 52 -14.39 6.81 -4.86
CA VAL A 52 -15.11 5.67 -4.26
C VAL A 52 -14.74 4.38 -4.98
N ASP A 53 -14.73 4.39 -6.30
CA ASP A 53 -14.39 3.23 -7.13
C ASP A 53 -12.96 2.76 -6.86
N VAL A 54 -12.02 3.70 -6.72
CA VAL A 54 -10.62 3.40 -6.33
C VAL A 54 -10.50 2.76 -4.94
N ILE A 55 -11.36 3.15 -3.98
CA ILE A 55 -11.38 2.50 -2.66
C ILE A 55 -11.81 1.04 -2.78
N PHE A 56 -12.86 0.76 -3.55
CA PHE A 56 -13.34 -0.60 -3.79
C PHE A 56 -12.29 -1.44 -4.53
N GLU A 57 -11.73 -0.92 -5.62
CA GLU A 57 -10.64 -1.57 -6.36
C GLU A 57 -9.44 -1.91 -5.47
N ALA A 58 -9.08 -1.02 -4.54
CA ALA A 58 -7.98 -1.23 -3.62
C ALA A 58 -8.28 -2.34 -2.59
N LEU A 59 -9.51 -2.42 -2.06
CA LEU A 59 -9.93 -3.48 -1.14
C LEU A 59 -10.04 -4.83 -1.87
N GLU A 60 -10.60 -4.86 -3.07
CA GLU A 60 -10.67 -6.04 -3.93
C GLU A 60 -9.28 -6.56 -4.28
N TRP A 61 -8.35 -5.66 -4.62
CA TRP A 61 -6.96 -6.05 -4.89
C TRP A 61 -6.30 -6.70 -3.68
N LEU A 62 -6.57 -6.21 -2.46
CA LEU A 62 -6.08 -6.84 -1.23
C LEU A 62 -6.82 -8.14 -0.87
N GLY A 63 -7.95 -8.44 -1.51
CA GLY A 63 -8.81 -9.57 -1.17
C GLY A 63 -9.64 -9.36 0.10
N LEU A 64 -9.90 -8.11 0.49
CA LEU A 64 -10.69 -7.75 1.67
C LEU A 64 -12.16 -7.62 1.27
N ASP A 65 -12.88 -8.73 1.33
CA ASP A 65 -14.32 -8.81 1.11
C ASP A 65 -15.11 -8.27 2.30
N TRP A 66 -16.26 -7.64 2.02
CA TRP A 66 -17.20 -7.14 3.03
C TRP A 66 -18.51 -7.93 3.00
N ASP A 67 -19.20 -7.96 4.14
CA ASP A 67 -20.29 -8.93 4.34
C ASP A 67 -21.70 -8.38 4.02
N GLU A 68 -21.86 -7.07 3.91
CA GLU A 68 -23.14 -6.41 3.61
C GLU A 68 -22.93 -5.30 2.57
N ASP A 69 -23.99 -4.87 1.89
CA ASP A 69 -23.93 -3.78 0.93
C ASP A 69 -23.29 -2.51 1.54
N PRO A 70 -22.36 -1.87 0.83
CA PRO A 70 -21.71 -0.66 1.33
C PRO A 70 -22.71 0.46 1.59
N VAL A 71 -22.61 1.09 2.76
CA VAL A 71 -23.43 2.25 3.14
C VAL A 71 -22.74 3.54 2.72
N ARG A 72 -23.47 4.46 2.06
CA ARG A 72 -23.01 5.83 1.80
C ARG A 72 -23.66 6.79 2.78
N GLN A 73 -22.87 7.67 3.36
CA GLN A 73 -23.42 8.70 4.29
C GLN A 73 -24.29 9.73 3.56
N SER A 74 -23.99 10.03 2.28
CA SER A 74 -24.80 10.89 1.42
C SER A 74 -26.22 10.38 1.23
N ASP A 75 -26.46 9.05 1.25
CA ASP A 75 -27.80 8.45 1.13
C ASP A 75 -28.59 8.47 2.44
N ARG A 76 -27.96 8.88 3.55
CA ARG A 76 -28.53 8.85 4.90
C ARG A 76 -28.72 10.25 5.53
N VAL A 77 -28.62 11.30 4.74
CA VAL A 77 -28.71 12.69 5.20
C VAL A 77 -30.01 12.96 5.95
N GLU A 78 -31.13 12.37 5.51
CA GLU A 78 -32.44 12.51 6.18
C GLU A 78 -32.38 11.95 7.62
N ALA A 79 -31.85 10.76 7.83
CA ALA A 79 -31.69 10.17 9.14
C ALA A 79 -30.77 11.00 10.06
N HIS A 80 -29.72 11.58 9.48
CA HIS A 80 -28.83 12.47 10.21
C HIS A 80 -29.55 13.76 10.63
N GLN A 81 -30.38 14.35 9.75
CA GLN A 81 -31.17 15.54 10.04
C GLN A 81 -32.23 15.28 11.11
N GLU A 82 -32.96 14.16 11.01
CA GLU A 82 -33.93 13.74 12.03
C GLU A 82 -33.29 13.59 13.41
N ALA A 83 -32.07 13.01 13.49
CA ALA A 83 -31.34 12.92 14.74
C ALA A 83 -30.99 14.29 15.32
N VAL A 84 -30.55 15.25 14.49
CA VAL A 84 -30.27 16.63 14.92
C VAL A 84 -31.54 17.33 15.41
N ASP A 85 -32.64 17.19 14.67
CA ASP A 85 -33.92 17.83 15.04
C ASP A 85 -34.45 17.29 16.37
N ARG A 86 -34.32 15.96 16.61
CA ARG A 86 -34.64 15.36 17.92
C ARG A 86 -33.76 15.94 19.04
N LEU A 87 -32.44 16.10 18.82
CA LEU A 87 -31.55 16.69 19.82
C LEU A 87 -31.89 18.14 20.12
N LEU A 88 -32.37 18.92 19.12
CA LEU A 88 -32.89 20.28 19.33
C LEU A 88 -34.14 20.29 20.18
N ILE A 89 -35.12 19.42 19.90
CA ILE A 89 -36.37 19.27 20.68
C ILE A 89 -36.08 18.88 22.14
N GLU A 90 -35.10 18.00 22.34
CA GLU A 90 -34.69 17.52 23.67
C GLU A 90 -33.80 18.57 24.43
N GLY A 91 -33.47 19.70 23.84
CA GLY A 91 -32.57 20.70 24.42
C GLY A 91 -31.10 20.28 24.53
N LYS A 92 -30.73 19.16 23.89
CA LYS A 92 -29.36 18.66 23.82
C LYS A 92 -28.52 19.33 22.73
N ALA A 93 -29.18 20.09 21.87
CA ALA A 93 -28.54 20.89 20.82
C ALA A 93 -29.19 22.26 20.75
N TYR A 94 -28.54 23.22 20.12
CA TYR A 94 -29.02 24.56 19.97
C TYR A 94 -28.50 25.25 18.70
N TRP A 95 -29.19 26.27 18.21
CA TRP A 95 -28.76 27.11 17.10
C TRP A 95 -27.73 28.12 17.58
N SER A 96 -26.69 28.36 16.80
CA SER A 96 -25.66 29.35 17.09
C SER A 96 -25.35 30.24 15.89
N ASP A 97 -25.16 31.49 16.13
CA ASP A 97 -24.69 32.48 15.16
C ASP A 97 -23.16 32.34 14.97
N PRO A 98 -22.62 32.50 13.75
CA PRO A 98 -21.18 32.58 13.56
C PRO A 98 -20.64 33.89 14.12
N VAL A 99 -19.51 33.83 14.82
CA VAL A 99 -18.77 35.02 15.26
C VAL A 99 -17.72 35.38 14.22
N PRO A 100 -17.80 36.58 13.60
CA PRO A 100 -16.78 37.06 12.67
C PRO A 100 -15.38 37.06 13.29
N GLU A 101 -14.35 36.77 12.49
CA GLU A 101 -12.98 36.67 12.97
C GLU A 101 -12.51 37.89 13.76
N ALA A 102 -12.89 39.10 13.30
CA ALA A 102 -12.57 40.37 13.96
C ALA A 102 -13.20 40.51 15.37
N GLU A 103 -14.23 39.72 15.70
CA GLU A 103 -14.96 39.79 16.98
C GLU A 103 -14.65 38.59 17.90
N ARG A 104 -13.82 37.64 17.48
CA ARG A 104 -13.56 36.41 18.24
C ARG A 104 -12.90 36.64 19.60
N ASP A 105 -12.12 37.72 19.74
CA ASP A 105 -11.52 38.08 21.04
C ASP A 105 -12.56 38.27 22.13
N ARG A 106 -13.75 38.79 21.78
CA ARG A 106 -14.89 38.96 22.69
C ARG A 106 -15.39 37.65 23.30
N VAL A 107 -15.24 36.57 22.59
CA VAL A 107 -15.72 35.21 22.95
C VAL A 107 -14.59 34.25 23.19
N GLY A 108 -13.41 34.72 23.58
CA GLY A 108 -12.25 33.88 23.89
C GLY A 108 -11.67 33.13 22.70
N GLY A 109 -11.64 33.78 21.52
CA GLY A 109 -11.10 33.24 20.28
C GLY A 109 -12.02 32.27 19.54
N ARG A 110 -13.24 32.02 20.02
CA ARG A 110 -14.17 31.05 19.43
C ARG A 110 -14.83 31.59 18.16
N ALA A 111 -15.23 30.66 17.29
CA ALA A 111 -16.01 31.00 16.09
C ALA A 111 -17.53 31.10 16.36
N TYR A 112 -17.94 31.06 17.61
CA TYR A 112 -19.32 31.17 18.08
C TYR A 112 -19.35 31.82 19.47
N ASP A 113 -20.53 32.37 19.88
CA ASP A 113 -20.74 32.89 21.22
C ASP A 113 -21.29 31.76 22.13
N PRO A 114 -20.60 31.36 23.19
CA PRO A 114 -21.10 30.34 24.13
C PRO A 114 -22.46 30.75 24.77
N ALA A 115 -22.77 32.02 24.87
CA ALA A 115 -24.05 32.50 25.38
C ALA A 115 -25.25 32.10 24.48
N ASP A 116 -25.00 31.70 23.23
CA ASP A 116 -26.07 31.21 22.36
C ASP A 116 -26.71 29.91 22.89
N ARG A 117 -26.03 29.20 23.80
CA ARG A 117 -26.60 28.02 24.48
C ARG A 117 -27.93 28.32 25.18
N ASP A 118 -28.06 29.52 25.76
CA ASP A 118 -29.18 29.89 26.61
C ASP A 118 -30.10 30.92 25.92
N ARG A 119 -29.81 31.23 24.66
CA ARG A 119 -30.69 32.03 23.80
C ARG A 119 -31.65 31.12 23.04
N ASP A 120 -32.90 31.51 22.97
CA ASP A 120 -33.90 30.81 22.17
C ASP A 120 -33.78 31.23 20.69
N LEU A 121 -32.64 30.80 20.08
CA LEU A 121 -32.37 31.04 18.67
C LEU A 121 -33.04 29.93 17.83
N GLY A 122 -33.82 30.34 16.83
CA GLY A 122 -34.36 29.44 15.82
C GLY A 122 -33.47 29.34 14.59
N PRO A 123 -33.91 28.61 13.56
CA PRO A 123 -33.19 28.53 12.27
C PRO A 123 -33.01 29.95 11.69
N GLY A 124 -31.86 30.17 11.04
CA GLY A 124 -31.53 31.44 10.41
C GLY A 124 -30.39 31.33 9.42
N PRO A 125 -30.22 32.32 8.53
CA PRO A 125 -29.14 32.31 7.58
C PRO A 125 -27.79 32.29 8.31
N ALA A 126 -26.89 31.44 7.88
CA ALA A 126 -25.56 31.22 8.45
C ALA A 126 -25.53 30.57 9.86
N ARG A 127 -26.65 30.21 10.45
CA ARG A 127 -26.70 29.51 11.74
C ARG A 127 -26.37 28.04 11.59
N ALA A 128 -25.50 27.59 12.48
CA ALA A 128 -25.21 26.16 12.63
C ALA A 128 -25.91 25.57 13.86
N VAL A 129 -26.12 24.28 13.88
CA VAL A 129 -26.58 23.57 15.10
C VAL A 129 -25.37 22.98 15.81
N ARG A 130 -25.28 23.29 17.13
CA ARG A 130 -24.24 22.76 18.00
C ARG A 130 -24.79 21.76 19.01
N PHE A 131 -24.03 20.74 19.28
CA PHE A 131 -24.29 19.84 20.40
C PHE A 131 -23.90 20.54 21.70
N ARG A 132 -24.79 20.47 22.70
CA ARG A 132 -24.58 21.02 24.04
C ARG A 132 -23.77 20.00 24.86
N VAL A 133 -22.48 20.21 25.00
CA VAL A 133 -21.62 19.39 25.85
C VAL A 133 -21.97 19.64 27.31
N PRO A 134 -22.16 18.62 28.18
CA PRO A 134 -22.35 18.85 29.62
C PRO A 134 -21.16 19.61 30.22
N GLU A 135 -21.42 20.50 31.18
CA GLU A 135 -20.38 21.40 31.72
C GLU A 135 -19.45 20.73 32.71
N GLU A 136 -19.95 19.68 33.39
CA GLU A 136 -19.22 18.98 34.45
C GLU A 136 -19.19 17.47 34.19
N GLY A 137 -18.19 16.81 34.76
CA GLY A 137 -17.99 15.38 34.66
C GLY A 137 -16.89 14.99 33.71
N THR A 138 -16.80 13.69 33.44
CA THR A 138 -15.80 13.10 32.56
C THR A 138 -16.46 12.18 31.55
N VAL A 139 -15.85 12.05 30.37
CA VAL A 139 -16.16 11.03 29.38
C VAL A 139 -14.93 10.18 29.14
N GLY A 140 -15.03 8.87 29.29
CA GLY A 140 -13.89 7.97 29.16
C GLY A 140 -14.28 6.60 28.62
N TRP A 141 -13.25 5.84 28.24
CA TRP A 141 -13.36 4.46 27.78
C TRP A 141 -12.07 3.70 28.04
N THR A 142 -12.15 2.39 28.06
CA THR A 142 -10.97 1.52 28.00
C THR A 142 -10.71 1.17 26.54
N ASP A 143 -9.63 1.69 25.98
CA ASP A 143 -9.19 1.38 24.62
C ASP A 143 -8.45 0.05 24.58
N GLN A 144 -8.78 -0.81 23.60
CA GLN A 144 -8.22 -2.16 23.53
C GLN A 144 -6.70 -2.17 23.30
N ILE A 145 -6.13 -1.06 22.80
CA ILE A 145 -4.68 -0.94 22.51
C ILE A 145 -3.99 -0.02 23.53
N ARG A 146 -4.66 1.07 23.94
CA ARG A 146 -4.06 2.17 24.70
C ARG A 146 -4.46 2.23 26.16
N GLY A 147 -5.31 1.30 26.61
CA GLY A 147 -5.81 1.29 27.98
C GLY A 147 -6.80 2.40 28.27
N ASP A 148 -6.85 2.86 29.51
CA ASP A 148 -7.86 3.81 29.98
C ASP A 148 -7.57 5.23 29.48
N ILE A 149 -8.55 5.85 28.82
CA ILE A 149 -8.52 7.21 28.31
C ILE A 149 -9.75 7.96 28.85
N SER A 150 -9.54 9.16 29.36
CA SER A 150 -10.63 10.02 29.84
C SER A 150 -10.37 11.48 29.52
N PHE A 151 -11.46 12.24 29.40
CA PHE A 151 -11.46 13.69 29.13
C PHE A 151 -12.42 14.38 30.08
N GLU A 152 -11.97 15.49 30.68
CA GLU A 152 -12.83 16.39 31.44
C GLU A 152 -13.79 17.12 30.49
N LEU A 153 -15.08 17.07 30.76
CA LEU A 153 -16.09 17.71 29.91
C LEU A 153 -15.92 19.24 29.84
N ALA A 154 -15.46 19.84 30.91
CA ALA A 154 -15.14 21.27 30.96
C ALA A 154 -14.09 21.72 29.93
N ASN A 155 -13.28 20.79 29.41
CA ASN A 155 -12.28 21.05 28.39
C ASN A 155 -12.80 20.80 26.96
N LEU A 156 -14.04 20.33 26.80
CA LEU A 156 -14.67 20.10 25.51
C LEU A 156 -15.61 21.24 25.16
N GLU A 157 -15.37 21.88 24.02
CA GLU A 157 -16.28 22.91 23.51
C GLU A 157 -17.52 22.29 22.82
N ASP A 158 -18.61 23.03 22.84
CA ASP A 158 -19.77 22.70 22.01
C ASP A 158 -19.38 22.69 20.54
N PHE A 159 -19.76 21.65 19.85
CA PHE A 159 -19.30 21.37 18.48
C PHE A 159 -20.47 21.28 17.48
N VAL A 160 -20.19 21.69 16.25
CA VAL A 160 -21.19 21.71 15.18
C VAL A 160 -21.56 20.28 14.80
N ILE A 161 -22.88 20.00 14.79
CA ILE A 161 -23.45 18.74 14.33
C ILE A 161 -24.21 18.89 13.00
N ARG A 162 -24.74 20.12 12.69
CA ARG A 162 -25.31 20.50 11.40
C ARG A 162 -24.74 21.86 10.99
N ARG A 163 -24.20 21.95 9.77
CA ARG A 163 -23.64 23.18 9.22
C ARG A 163 -24.75 24.17 8.84
N ALA A 164 -24.36 25.41 8.55
CA ALA A 164 -25.30 26.45 8.14
C ALA A 164 -26.01 26.17 6.81
N ASP A 165 -25.40 25.38 5.92
CA ASP A 165 -25.99 24.90 4.67
C ASP A 165 -26.97 23.73 4.87
N GLY A 166 -27.16 23.27 6.11
CA GLY A 166 -28.02 22.15 6.46
C GLY A 166 -27.32 20.78 6.40
N SER A 167 -26.09 20.71 5.91
CA SER A 167 -25.36 19.43 5.83
C SER A 167 -24.94 18.90 7.20
N PRO A 168 -25.03 17.58 7.45
CA PRO A 168 -24.54 16.96 8.68
C PRO A 168 -23.01 17.03 8.75
N THR A 169 -22.49 17.11 9.97
CA THR A 169 -21.05 16.97 10.18
C THR A 169 -20.69 15.49 10.35
N PHE A 170 -19.40 15.20 10.18
CA PHE A 170 -18.80 13.90 10.49
C PHE A 170 -19.23 13.34 11.87
N PHE A 171 -19.37 14.20 12.90
CA PHE A 171 -19.70 13.76 14.24
C PHE A 171 -21.07 13.08 14.34
N ILE A 172 -22.11 13.76 13.83
CA ILE A 172 -23.48 13.23 13.90
C ILE A 172 -23.67 12.07 12.93
N ALA A 173 -23.14 12.18 11.71
CA ALA A 173 -23.26 11.11 10.72
C ALA A 173 -22.64 9.81 11.22
N ASN A 174 -21.44 9.85 11.79
CA ASN A 174 -20.81 8.67 12.38
C ASN A 174 -21.58 8.07 13.55
N ALA A 175 -22.07 8.90 14.48
CA ALA A 175 -22.81 8.40 15.64
C ALA A 175 -24.12 7.72 15.23
N VAL A 176 -24.87 8.31 14.31
CA VAL A 176 -26.13 7.77 13.79
C VAL A 176 -25.90 6.49 12.99
N ASP A 177 -24.91 6.50 12.10
CA ASP A 177 -24.69 5.35 11.23
C ASP A 177 -24.04 4.18 11.95
N ASP A 178 -23.08 4.39 12.85
CA ASP A 178 -22.55 3.31 13.69
C ASP A 178 -23.67 2.64 14.53
N ALA A 179 -24.62 3.43 15.03
CA ALA A 179 -25.78 2.89 15.76
C ALA A 179 -26.73 2.11 14.83
N ALA A 180 -27.09 2.67 13.67
CA ALA A 180 -28.00 2.06 12.72
C ALA A 180 -27.42 0.78 12.09
N MET A 181 -26.11 0.75 11.82
CA MET A 181 -25.38 -0.42 11.31
C MET A 181 -25.09 -1.46 12.40
N GLY A 182 -25.44 -1.18 13.66
CA GLY A 182 -25.19 -2.08 14.78
C GLY A 182 -23.71 -2.33 15.06
N VAL A 183 -22.85 -1.34 14.82
CA VAL A 183 -21.41 -1.43 15.06
C VAL A 183 -21.14 -1.65 16.54
N THR A 184 -20.38 -2.70 16.85
CA THR A 184 -19.99 -3.08 18.21
C THR A 184 -18.53 -2.76 18.53
N ASP A 185 -17.70 -2.60 17.48
CA ASP A 185 -16.27 -2.37 17.61
C ASP A 185 -15.81 -1.32 16.60
N VAL A 186 -15.06 -0.34 17.05
CA VAL A 186 -14.48 0.73 16.25
C VAL A 186 -12.97 0.64 16.30
N ILE A 187 -12.36 0.14 15.23
CA ILE A 187 -10.91 0.07 15.05
C ILE A 187 -10.53 1.15 14.03
N ARG A 188 -9.70 2.14 14.44
CA ARG A 188 -9.35 3.30 13.59
C ARG A 188 -8.02 3.91 13.98
N GLY A 189 -7.53 4.90 13.23
CA GLY A 189 -6.28 5.59 13.54
C GLY A 189 -6.35 6.41 14.84
N GLU A 190 -5.22 6.49 15.57
CA GLU A 190 -5.08 7.26 16.80
C GLU A 190 -5.27 8.77 16.65
N ASP A 191 -5.15 9.30 15.45
CA ASP A 191 -5.44 10.69 15.14
C ASP A 191 -6.91 11.07 15.40
N LEU A 192 -7.79 10.08 15.60
CA LEU A 192 -9.17 10.25 15.98
C LEU A 192 -9.46 10.11 17.50
N ILE A 193 -8.44 9.93 18.34
CA ILE A 193 -8.64 9.83 19.80
C ILE A 193 -9.36 11.07 20.34
N ASN A 194 -8.94 12.28 19.94
CA ASN A 194 -9.56 13.53 20.39
C ASN A 194 -11.00 13.76 19.85
N VAL A 195 -11.43 12.96 18.88
CA VAL A 195 -12.78 12.96 18.32
C VAL A 195 -13.71 12.03 19.13
N THR A 196 -13.14 10.99 19.72
CA THR A 196 -13.87 9.93 20.43
C THR A 196 -14.81 10.45 21.53
N PRO A 197 -14.42 11.40 22.41
CA PRO A 197 -15.31 11.94 23.43
C PRO A 197 -16.61 12.49 22.83
N LYS A 198 -16.51 13.25 21.75
CA LYS A 198 -17.66 13.86 21.06
C LYS A 198 -18.59 12.81 20.46
N GLN A 199 -18.04 11.74 19.91
CA GLN A 199 -18.84 10.64 19.35
C GLN A 199 -19.53 9.83 20.44
N LEU A 200 -18.88 9.57 21.59
CA LEU A 200 -19.49 8.89 22.72
C LEU A 200 -20.66 9.72 23.30
N LEU A 201 -20.47 11.02 23.48
CA LEU A 201 -21.53 11.92 23.93
C LEU A 201 -22.72 11.96 22.97
N LEU A 202 -22.47 12.03 21.67
CA LEU A 202 -23.53 11.98 20.67
C LEU A 202 -24.25 10.63 20.66
N ARG A 203 -23.50 9.53 20.72
CA ARG A 203 -24.07 8.19 20.78
C ARG A 203 -25.00 8.02 21.98
N ASP A 204 -24.60 8.52 23.14
CA ASP A 204 -25.44 8.53 24.33
C ASP A 204 -26.68 9.40 24.12
N ALA A 205 -26.50 10.60 23.62
CA ALA A 205 -27.58 11.57 23.41
C ALA A 205 -28.64 11.11 22.42
N ILE A 206 -28.27 10.35 21.37
CA ILE A 206 -29.22 9.76 20.40
C ILE A 206 -29.87 8.47 20.90
N GLY A 207 -29.58 8.02 22.14
CA GLY A 207 -30.16 6.83 22.75
C GLY A 207 -29.45 5.52 22.43
N ALA A 208 -28.26 5.56 21.84
CA ALA A 208 -27.47 4.36 21.53
C ALA A 208 -26.38 4.05 22.58
N GLY A 209 -26.28 4.84 23.67
CA GLY A 209 -25.26 4.68 24.72
C GLY A 209 -25.37 3.38 25.51
N GLY A 210 -26.59 2.80 25.59
CA GLY A 210 -26.80 1.52 26.27
C GLY A 210 -26.23 0.28 25.56
N THR A 211 -25.83 0.40 24.29
CA THR A 211 -25.19 -0.68 23.53
C THR A 211 -23.66 -0.61 23.71
N PRO A 212 -23.01 -1.65 24.24
CA PRO A 212 -21.57 -1.65 24.40
C PRO A 212 -20.83 -1.36 23.09
N LEU A 213 -19.83 -0.47 23.14
CA LEU A 213 -18.97 -0.15 22.03
C LEU A 213 -17.52 -0.32 22.48
N ARG A 214 -16.78 -1.22 21.85
CA ARG A 214 -15.35 -1.39 22.07
C ARG A 214 -14.58 -0.49 21.11
N LEU A 215 -13.52 0.12 21.60
CA LEU A 215 -12.72 1.09 20.86
C LEU A 215 -11.27 0.63 20.80
N ALA A 216 -10.65 0.80 19.66
CA ALA A 216 -9.23 0.51 19.46
C ALA A 216 -8.62 1.58 18.53
N HIS A 217 -7.60 2.27 19.02
CA HIS A 217 -6.92 3.32 18.28
C HIS A 217 -5.52 2.85 17.84
N LEU A 218 -5.40 2.55 16.55
CA LEU A 218 -4.18 2.07 15.90
C LEU A 218 -3.10 3.14 15.89
N PRO A 219 -1.83 2.80 16.17
CA PRO A 219 -0.74 3.74 16.13
C PRO A 219 -0.49 4.28 14.72
N LEU A 220 0.13 5.45 14.61
CA LEU A 220 0.51 6.02 13.32
C LEU A 220 1.54 5.15 12.60
N ILE A 221 1.49 5.18 11.27
CA ILE A 221 2.60 4.70 10.44
C ILE A 221 3.50 5.89 10.16
N VAL A 222 4.80 5.72 10.40
CA VAL A 222 5.82 6.74 10.29
C VAL A 222 6.90 6.36 9.28
N ASN A 223 7.55 7.36 8.69
CA ASN A 223 8.70 7.18 7.80
C ASN A 223 10.03 7.11 8.60
N GLU A 224 11.16 7.05 7.88
CA GLU A 224 12.52 7.00 8.45
C GLU A 224 12.82 8.18 9.40
N GLN A 225 12.22 9.35 9.17
CA GLN A 225 12.36 10.53 10.02
C GLN A 225 11.38 10.54 11.20
N ARG A 226 10.68 9.41 11.46
CA ARG A 226 9.62 9.27 12.48
C ARG A 226 8.47 10.27 12.34
N LYS A 227 8.20 10.74 11.11
CA LYS A 227 7.06 11.60 10.79
C LYS A 227 5.95 10.76 10.18
N LYS A 228 4.70 11.14 10.47
CA LYS A 228 3.52 10.52 9.84
C LYS A 228 3.69 10.47 8.33
N LEU A 229 3.43 9.33 7.71
CA LEU A 229 3.42 9.19 6.25
C LEU A 229 2.45 10.20 5.64
N SER A 230 2.87 10.87 4.58
CA SER A 230 2.08 11.91 3.93
C SER A 230 2.11 11.78 2.41
N LYS A 231 0.93 11.96 1.77
CA LYS A 231 0.75 11.91 0.30
C LYS A 231 1.69 12.84 -0.51
N ARG A 232 2.25 13.87 0.14
CA ARG A 232 3.12 14.86 -0.55
C ARG A 232 4.60 14.48 -0.58
N ARG A 233 5.02 13.56 0.27
CA ARG A 233 6.46 13.27 0.49
C ARG A 233 6.79 11.79 0.39
N ASP A 234 5.80 10.93 0.55
CA ASP A 234 6.02 9.50 0.65
C ASP A 234 5.15 8.79 -0.41
N ASP A 235 5.64 7.70 -0.99
CA ASP A 235 4.85 6.79 -1.84
C ASP A 235 3.83 6.08 -0.96
N VAL A 236 2.61 6.60 -0.90
CA VAL A 236 1.59 6.10 0.04
C VAL A 236 0.33 5.58 -0.61
N SER A 237 0.15 5.75 -1.93
CA SER A 237 -0.99 5.18 -2.65
C SER A 237 -0.83 3.66 -2.74
N LEU A 238 -1.85 2.94 -2.32
CA LEU A 238 -1.81 1.48 -2.30
C LEU A 238 -1.71 0.89 -3.71
N LEU A 239 -2.46 1.43 -4.68
CA LEU A 239 -2.47 0.91 -6.04
C LEU A 239 -1.19 1.19 -6.80
N ASP A 240 -0.39 2.20 -6.39
CA ASP A 240 0.94 2.43 -6.96
C ASP A 240 1.87 1.22 -6.69
N TYR A 241 1.71 0.55 -5.54
CA TYR A 241 2.47 -0.68 -5.27
C TYR A 241 2.05 -1.84 -6.17
N ARG A 242 0.74 -1.99 -6.43
CA ARG A 242 0.26 -2.95 -7.44
C ARG A 242 0.92 -2.69 -8.79
N ASP A 243 0.92 -1.44 -9.23
CA ASP A 243 1.45 -1.04 -10.53
C ASP A 243 2.98 -1.16 -10.60
N ARG A 244 3.65 -1.21 -9.46
CA ARG A 244 5.09 -1.53 -9.30
C ARG A 244 5.37 -3.02 -9.16
N GLY A 245 4.36 -3.89 -9.29
CA GLY A 245 4.52 -5.34 -9.31
C GLY A 245 4.60 -6.00 -7.94
N PHE A 246 4.09 -5.35 -6.89
CA PHE A 246 3.89 -6.01 -5.61
C PHE A 246 2.68 -6.93 -5.65
N LEU A 247 2.78 -8.08 -4.99
CA LEU A 247 1.70 -9.03 -4.85
C LEU A 247 0.71 -8.56 -3.76
N PRO A 248 -0.60 -8.74 -3.93
CA PRO A 248 -1.57 -8.40 -2.89
C PRO A 248 -1.33 -9.21 -1.60
N GLU A 249 -0.97 -10.48 -1.71
CA GLU A 249 -0.65 -11.35 -0.57
C GLU A 249 0.55 -10.80 0.24
N ALA A 250 1.57 -10.32 -0.45
CA ALA A 250 2.73 -9.70 0.19
C ALA A 250 2.38 -8.37 0.85
N MET A 251 1.51 -7.58 0.21
CA MET A 251 1.05 -6.32 0.77
C MET A 251 0.20 -6.54 2.03
N VAL A 252 -0.75 -7.48 2.01
CA VAL A 252 -1.53 -7.90 3.20
C VAL A 252 -0.61 -8.36 4.32
N ASN A 253 0.34 -9.23 3.98
CA ASN A 253 1.32 -9.73 4.95
C ASN A 253 2.09 -8.58 5.61
N TYR A 254 2.64 -7.68 4.80
CA TYR A 254 3.44 -6.57 5.32
C TYR A 254 2.62 -5.54 6.10
N LEU A 255 1.40 -5.21 5.64
CA LEU A 255 0.51 -4.31 6.36
C LEU A 255 0.12 -4.85 7.74
N ALA A 256 -0.06 -6.17 7.88
CA ALA A 256 -0.32 -6.80 9.17
C ALA A 256 0.86 -6.59 10.13
N LEU A 257 2.10 -6.70 9.65
CA LEU A 257 3.30 -6.50 10.46
C LEU A 257 3.54 -5.03 10.89
N LEU A 258 2.75 -4.07 10.35
CA LEU A 258 2.82 -2.68 10.76
C LEU A 258 2.01 -2.43 12.06
N GLY A 259 2.53 -2.91 13.16
CA GLY A 259 1.97 -2.75 14.49
C GLY A 259 1.45 -4.04 15.13
N TRP A 260 1.46 -5.15 14.40
CA TRP A 260 1.14 -6.48 14.95
C TRP A 260 2.18 -7.50 14.47
N GLY A 261 2.39 -8.54 15.24
CA GLY A 261 3.25 -9.66 14.87
C GLY A 261 2.59 -10.99 15.22
N PRO A 262 2.70 -12.01 14.36
CA PRO A 262 2.18 -13.34 14.65
C PRO A 262 2.79 -13.89 15.95
N PRO A 263 1.98 -14.51 16.84
CA PRO A 263 2.45 -14.96 18.16
C PRO A 263 3.49 -16.09 18.08
N ASP A 264 3.57 -16.80 16.97
CA ASP A 264 4.57 -17.84 16.71
C ASP A 264 5.88 -17.31 16.10
N GLY A 265 5.98 -16.00 15.86
CA GLY A 265 7.15 -15.33 15.31
C GLY A 265 7.41 -15.54 13.82
N VAL A 266 6.53 -16.23 13.10
CA VAL A 266 6.66 -16.43 11.65
C VAL A 266 6.02 -15.26 10.90
N GLU A 267 6.86 -14.32 10.46
CA GLU A 267 6.40 -13.06 9.87
C GLU A 267 5.85 -13.21 8.45
N VAL A 268 6.44 -14.10 7.63
CA VAL A 268 6.02 -14.29 6.23
C VAL A 268 5.12 -15.51 6.10
N ARG A 269 3.91 -15.30 5.58
CA ARG A 269 2.88 -16.32 5.37
C ARG A 269 2.46 -16.35 3.91
N THR A 270 2.42 -17.51 3.30
CA THR A 270 2.06 -17.67 1.89
C THR A 270 0.61 -17.34 1.59
N ASP A 271 -0.28 -17.53 2.57
CA ASP A 271 -1.71 -17.18 2.49
C ASP A 271 -2.13 -16.38 3.74
N PRO A 272 -1.73 -15.08 3.83
CA PRO A 272 -1.95 -14.28 5.04
C PRO A 272 -3.43 -14.04 5.35
N LEU A 273 -4.31 -13.99 4.35
CA LEU A 273 -5.76 -13.82 4.57
C LEU A 273 -6.40 -15.04 5.22
N ARG A 274 -5.83 -16.21 5.05
CA ARG A 274 -6.29 -17.43 5.69
C ARG A 274 -5.58 -17.71 7.02
N GLU A 275 -4.28 -17.40 7.09
CA GLU A 275 -3.43 -17.79 8.21
C GLU A 275 -3.46 -16.78 9.37
N PHE A 276 -3.60 -15.48 9.10
CA PHE A 276 -3.60 -14.46 10.15
C PHE A 276 -4.89 -14.38 10.98
N PRO A 277 -6.11 -14.51 10.42
CA PRO A 277 -7.33 -14.35 11.21
C PRO A 277 -7.39 -15.22 12.47
N PRO A 278 -7.02 -16.52 12.45
CA PRO A 278 -7.05 -17.33 13.67
C PRO A 278 -6.15 -16.83 14.81
N MET A 279 -5.11 -16.07 14.47
CA MET A 279 -4.10 -15.59 15.41
C MET A 279 -4.26 -14.13 15.81
N PHE A 280 -4.99 -13.34 15.00
CA PHE A 280 -5.08 -11.90 15.18
C PHE A 280 -5.96 -11.53 16.37
N ARG A 281 -5.44 -10.71 17.29
CA ARG A 281 -6.20 -10.07 18.35
C ARG A 281 -5.89 -8.58 18.33
N VAL A 282 -6.92 -7.77 18.54
CA VAL A 282 -6.79 -6.31 18.56
C VAL A 282 -5.91 -5.86 19.73
N GLU A 283 -6.02 -6.56 20.85
CA GLU A 283 -5.27 -6.28 22.07
C GLU A 283 -3.77 -6.57 21.96
N ASP A 284 -3.38 -7.39 20.96
CA ASP A 284 -1.96 -7.70 20.70
C ASP A 284 -1.30 -6.67 19.75
N VAL A 285 -2.06 -5.66 19.29
CA VAL A 285 -1.51 -4.57 18.49
C VAL A 285 -0.66 -3.68 19.35
N ASN A 286 0.59 -3.44 18.92
CA ASN A 286 1.52 -2.56 19.62
C ASN A 286 0.99 -1.11 19.64
N ASP A 287 1.13 -0.42 20.76
CA ASP A 287 0.73 0.97 20.94
C ASP A 287 1.69 2.00 20.31
N SER A 288 2.91 1.56 19.98
CA SER A 288 3.95 2.42 19.41
C SER A 288 3.80 2.60 17.90
N SER A 289 4.21 3.77 17.39
CA SER A 289 4.18 4.05 15.95
C SER A 289 4.95 3.02 15.14
N ALA A 290 4.33 2.50 14.09
CA ALA A 290 4.92 1.51 13.19
C ALA A 290 5.80 2.18 12.13
N PHE A 291 7.03 1.71 11.98
CA PHE A 291 7.94 2.19 10.94
C PHE A 291 7.67 1.51 9.60
N PHE A 292 7.45 2.30 8.56
CA PHE A 292 7.31 1.80 7.19
C PHE A 292 8.69 1.62 6.55
N ASP A 293 9.12 0.37 6.41
CA ASP A 293 10.39 -0.02 5.81
C ASP A 293 10.17 -0.59 4.39
N GLN A 294 10.52 0.19 3.37
CA GLN A 294 10.41 -0.24 1.98
C GLN A 294 11.30 -1.46 1.66
N LYS A 295 12.46 -1.58 2.31
CA LYS A 295 13.34 -2.75 2.10
C LYS A 295 12.71 -4.01 2.64
N LYS A 296 12.10 -3.93 3.83
CA LYS A 296 11.35 -5.06 4.42
C LYS A 296 10.15 -5.43 3.53
N LEU A 297 9.41 -4.45 3.00
CA LEU A 297 8.31 -4.71 2.09
C LEU A 297 8.78 -5.44 0.81
N ARG A 298 9.88 -4.98 0.19
CA ARG A 298 10.47 -5.66 -0.97
C ARG A 298 10.94 -7.08 -0.64
N PHE A 299 11.58 -7.25 0.50
CA PHE A 299 11.99 -8.58 0.98
C PHE A 299 10.78 -9.51 1.13
N VAL A 300 9.72 -9.06 1.81
CA VAL A 300 8.47 -9.85 1.98
C VAL A 300 7.87 -10.19 0.63
N ASN A 301 7.82 -9.24 -0.30
CA ASN A 301 7.31 -9.50 -1.64
C ASN A 301 8.15 -10.52 -2.41
N GLY A 302 9.47 -10.43 -2.30
CA GLY A 302 10.39 -11.42 -2.87
C GLY A 302 10.17 -12.82 -2.31
N GLU A 303 9.91 -12.97 -0.99
CA GLU A 303 9.58 -14.26 -0.38
C GLU A 303 8.26 -14.82 -0.94
N HIS A 304 7.23 -13.98 -1.10
CA HIS A 304 5.97 -14.39 -1.72
C HIS A 304 6.16 -14.79 -3.18
N LEU A 305 6.95 -14.04 -3.96
CA LEU A 305 7.29 -14.42 -5.34
C LEU A 305 7.96 -15.79 -5.40
N ARG A 306 8.95 -16.05 -4.52
CA ARG A 306 9.66 -17.34 -4.44
C ARG A 306 8.79 -18.51 -4.00
N ALA A 307 7.74 -18.24 -3.22
CA ALA A 307 6.77 -19.25 -2.80
C ALA A 307 5.80 -19.67 -3.89
N LEU A 308 5.65 -18.88 -4.97
CA LEU A 308 4.81 -19.26 -6.10
C LEU A 308 5.44 -20.46 -6.85
N GLY A 309 4.60 -21.33 -7.42
CA GLY A 309 5.07 -22.27 -8.44
C GLY A 309 5.57 -21.51 -9.68
N VAL A 310 6.64 -21.98 -10.32
CA VAL A 310 7.29 -21.29 -11.47
C VAL A 310 6.30 -20.93 -12.57
N ALA A 311 5.36 -21.82 -12.90
CA ALA A 311 4.34 -21.55 -13.91
C ALA A 311 3.40 -20.40 -13.50
N HIS A 312 2.99 -20.38 -12.23
CA HIS A 312 2.15 -19.31 -11.69
C HIS A 312 2.91 -17.97 -11.61
N PHE A 313 4.21 -18.01 -11.23
CA PHE A 313 5.06 -16.82 -11.30
C PHE A 313 5.11 -16.23 -12.73
N ALA A 314 5.31 -17.12 -13.74
CA ALA A 314 5.35 -16.68 -15.14
C ALA A 314 4.02 -16.07 -15.62
N GLU A 315 2.89 -16.65 -15.20
CA GLU A 315 1.56 -16.12 -15.47
C GLU A 315 1.36 -14.75 -14.81
N ARG A 316 1.74 -14.62 -13.53
CA ARG A 316 1.62 -13.37 -12.78
C ARG A 316 2.53 -12.26 -13.34
N ALA A 317 3.66 -12.59 -13.96
CA ALA A 317 4.56 -11.64 -14.60
C ALA A 317 4.06 -11.16 -15.99
N ARG A 318 3.17 -11.89 -16.64
CA ARG A 318 2.72 -11.62 -18.02
C ARG A 318 2.24 -10.18 -18.25
N PRO A 319 1.43 -9.54 -17.39
CA PRO A 319 0.97 -8.17 -17.60
C PRO A 319 2.09 -7.12 -17.70
N TRP A 320 3.25 -7.38 -17.15
CA TRP A 320 4.41 -6.48 -17.25
C TRP A 320 5.11 -6.64 -18.59
N PHE A 321 5.17 -7.84 -19.15
CA PHE A 321 5.66 -8.05 -20.52
C PHE A 321 4.78 -7.36 -21.56
N ASP A 322 3.47 -7.35 -21.35
CA ASP A 322 2.51 -6.71 -22.27
C ASP A 322 2.64 -5.17 -22.31
N ARG A 323 3.31 -4.57 -21.34
CA ARG A 323 3.59 -3.12 -21.28
C ARG A 323 4.86 -2.72 -22.02
N GLU A 324 5.71 -3.68 -22.38
CA GLU A 324 6.99 -3.42 -23.00
C GLU A 324 6.88 -3.09 -24.50
N PRO A 325 7.73 -2.21 -25.04
CA PRO A 325 7.73 -1.87 -26.47
C PRO A 325 7.96 -3.07 -27.42
N TRP A 326 8.47 -4.17 -26.85
CA TRP A 326 8.79 -5.42 -27.55
C TRP A 326 7.84 -6.56 -27.18
N ALA A 327 6.66 -6.27 -26.64
CA ALA A 327 5.66 -7.25 -26.21
C ALA A 327 5.26 -8.25 -27.32
N ASP A 328 5.26 -7.82 -28.58
CA ASP A 328 5.00 -8.64 -29.77
C ASP A 328 6.03 -9.73 -30.01
N ARG A 329 7.21 -9.63 -29.41
CA ARG A 329 8.30 -10.62 -29.49
C ARG A 329 8.36 -11.55 -28.30
N TYR A 330 7.48 -11.33 -27.32
CA TYR A 330 7.44 -12.21 -26.16
C TYR A 330 6.92 -13.60 -26.52
N HIS A 331 7.65 -14.64 -26.07
CA HIS A 331 7.25 -16.03 -26.21
C HIS A 331 7.26 -16.71 -24.82
N ALA A 332 6.09 -17.16 -24.40
CA ALA A 332 5.91 -17.77 -23.07
C ALA A 332 6.80 -19.00 -22.84
N GLU A 333 7.01 -19.81 -23.89
CA GLU A 333 7.92 -20.97 -23.83
C GLU A 333 9.37 -20.54 -23.56
N THR A 334 9.85 -19.48 -24.24
CA THR A 334 11.19 -18.94 -24.03
C THR A 334 11.38 -18.46 -22.60
N PHE A 335 10.41 -17.68 -22.08
CA PHE A 335 10.46 -17.21 -20.70
C PHE A 335 10.35 -18.37 -19.70
N GLY A 336 9.47 -19.35 -19.96
CA GLY A 336 9.26 -20.51 -19.09
C GLY A 336 10.53 -21.30 -18.81
N ARG A 337 11.48 -21.34 -19.76
CA ARG A 337 12.78 -22.03 -19.62
C ARG A 337 13.69 -21.37 -18.58
N ILE A 338 13.50 -20.11 -18.26
CA ILE A 338 14.37 -19.33 -17.35
C ILE A 338 13.60 -18.73 -16.16
N ALA A 339 12.29 -18.85 -16.15
CA ALA A 339 11.43 -18.22 -15.15
C ALA A 339 11.79 -18.58 -13.70
N GLY A 340 12.15 -19.84 -13.44
CA GLY A 340 12.57 -20.28 -12.11
C GLY A 340 13.85 -19.60 -11.62
N GLU A 341 14.79 -19.33 -12.51
CA GLU A 341 16.03 -18.62 -12.19
C GLU A 341 15.78 -17.12 -11.95
N VAL A 342 14.85 -16.52 -12.70
CA VAL A 342 14.46 -15.13 -12.57
C VAL A 342 13.71 -14.91 -11.25
N GLN A 343 12.75 -15.79 -10.94
CA GLN A 343 11.93 -15.77 -9.73
C GLN A 343 12.76 -15.64 -8.44
N THR A 344 13.92 -16.27 -8.39
CA THR A 344 14.81 -16.23 -7.22
C THR A 344 15.55 -14.90 -7.04
N ARG A 345 15.52 -14.01 -8.05
CA ARG A 345 16.39 -12.83 -8.13
C ARG A 345 15.65 -11.51 -8.17
N VAL A 346 14.36 -11.54 -8.48
CA VAL A 346 13.52 -10.34 -8.51
C VAL A 346 12.75 -10.18 -7.20
N GLU A 347 12.47 -8.94 -6.84
CA GLU A 347 11.67 -8.60 -5.67
C GLU A 347 10.30 -8.05 -6.03
N THR A 348 10.07 -7.68 -7.31
CA THR A 348 8.77 -7.26 -7.85
C THR A 348 8.57 -7.83 -9.24
N LEU A 349 7.31 -7.98 -9.65
CA LEU A 349 6.97 -8.47 -10.99
C LEU A 349 7.37 -7.48 -12.09
N SER A 350 7.40 -6.19 -11.78
CA SER A 350 7.82 -5.15 -12.74
C SER A 350 9.30 -5.21 -13.12
N GLU A 351 10.12 -5.87 -12.30
CA GLU A 351 11.55 -6.07 -12.61
C GLU A 351 11.79 -7.19 -13.64
N VAL A 352 10.81 -8.08 -13.81
CA VAL A 352 10.97 -9.30 -14.62
C VAL A 352 11.29 -8.99 -16.09
N PRO A 353 10.53 -8.11 -16.80
CA PRO A 353 10.85 -7.82 -18.20
C PRO A 353 12.27 -7.31 -18.38
N GLY A 354 12.66 -6.29 -17.60
CA GLY A 354 14.01 -5.72 -17.68
C GLY A 354 15.12 -6.69 -17.27
N TYR A 355 14.83 -7.81 -16.63
CA TYR A 355 15.80 -8.82 -16.29
C TYR A 355 16.09 -9.79 -17.44
N VAL A 356 15.14 -9.97 -18.39
CA VAL A 356 15.18 -10.95 -19.48
C VAL A 356 14.95 -10.36 -20.87
N ASP A 357 14.82 -9.05 -21.03
CA ASP A 357 14.55 -8.34 -22.28
C ASP A 357 15.47 -8.76 -23.43
N PHE A 358 16.75 -9.01 -23.12
CA PHE A 358 17.76 -9.45 -24.10
C PHE A 358 17.38 -10.74 -24.83
N LEU A 359 16.48 -11.57 -24.27
CA LEU A 359 15.98 -12.78 -24.93
C LEU A 359 14.99 -12.45 -26.07
N PHE A 360 14.38 -11.26 -26.04
CA PHE A 360 13.31 -10.84 -26.95
C PHE A 360 13.74 -9.68 -27.86
N LEU A 361 14.78 -8.96 -27.50
CA LEU A 361 15.33 -7.89 -28.30
C LEU A 361 16.25 -8.42 -29.40
N ALA A 362 16.20 -7.83 -30.60
CA ALA A 362 17.12 -8.13 -31.68
C ALA A 362 18.57 -7.76 -31.31
N GLU A 363 18.75 -6.63 -30.62
CA GLU A 363 20.01 -6.19 -30.05
C GLU A 363 19.79 -5.90 -28.57
N PRO A 364 20.66 -6.38 -27.67
CA PRO A 364 20.57 -6.03 -26.25
C PRO A 364 20.84 -4.55 -26.04
N GLU A 365 20.10 -3.93 -25.12
CA GLU A 365 20.40 -2.57 -24.68
C GLU A 365 21.67 -2.58 -23.82
N VAL A 366 22.70 -1.89 -24.30
CA VAL A 366 24.03 -1.93 -23.66
C VAL A 366 24.15 -0.80 -22.63
N ASP A 367 24.33 -1.16 -21.36
CA ASP A 367 24.72 -0.22 -20.31
C ASP A 367 26.14 0.31 -20.58
N PRO A 368 26.31 1.63 -20.81
CA PRO A 368 27.63 2.22 -21.09
C PRO A 368 28.63 1.98 -19.96
N ALA A 369 28.20 1.99 -18.70
CA ALA A 369 29.08 1.77 -17.55
C ALA A 369 29.53 0.30 -17.47
N ALA A 370 28.62 -0.66 -17.76
CA ALA A 370 28.97 -2.06 -17.86
C ALA A 370 29.96 -2.31 -18.99
N TRP A 371 29.75 -1.69 -20.17
CA TRP A 371 30.62 -1.81 -21.31
C TRP A 371 32.02 -1.27 -20.99
N ALA A 372 32.15 -0.02 -20.53
CA ALA A 372 33.41 0.60 -20.19
C ALA A 372 34.24 -0.16 -19.15
N LYS A 373 33.55 -0.80 -18.18
CA LYS A 373 34.19 -1.57 -17.13
C LYS A 373 34.71 -2.91 -17.56
N VAL A 374 34.08 -3.56 -18.53
CA VAL A 374 34.30 -4.97 -18.85
C VAL A 374 34.89 -5.17 -20.23
N MET A 375 34.52 -4.34 -21.22
CA MET A 375 34.96 -4.44 -22.61
C MET A 375 36.29 -3.68 -22.80
N VAL A 376 37.31 -4.19 -22.13
CA VAL A 376 38.69 -3.70 -22.20
C VAL A 376 39.48 -4.49 -23.26
N PRO A 377 40.63 -3.99 -23.77
CA PRO A 377 41.39 -4.66 -24.82
C PRO A 377 41.70 -6.14 -24.53
N GLU A 378 41.94 -6.49 -23.26
CA GLU A 378 42.23 -7.85 -22.83
C GLU A 378 41.02 -8.81 -23.00
N ALA A 379 39.80 -8.28 -23.11
CA ALA A 379 38.60 -9.06 -23.37
C ALA A 379 38.52 -9.62 -24.80
N GLY A 380 39.20 -8.96 -25.75
CA GLY A 380 39.21 -9.34 -27.17
C GLY A 380 39.62 -10.81 -27.38
N PRO A 381 40.83 -11.22 -26.96
CA PRO A 381 41.27 -12.62 -27.07
C PRO A 381 40.32 -13.63 -26.37
N TRP A 382 39.67 -13.23 -25.28
CA TRP A 382 38.73 -14.13 -24.59
C TRP A 382 37.44 -14.32 -25.38
N LEU A 383 36.91 -13.24 -25.97
CA LEU A 383 35.77 -13.32 -26.88
C LEU A 383 36.12 -14.17 -28.13
N ASP A 384 37.29 -13.96 -28.75
CA ASP A 384 37.76 -14.74 -29.90
C ASP A 384 37.81 -16.23 -29.56
N ALA A 385 38.33 -16.63 -28.40
CA ALA A 385 38.37 -18.02 -27.94
C ALA A 385 36.99 -18.60 -27.74
N VAL A 386 36.05 -17.86 -27.14
CA VAL A 386 34.65 -18.34 -26.93
C VAL A 386 33.93 -18.46 -28.27
N ILE A 387 34.08 -17.48 -29.18
CA ILE A 387 33.50 -17.52 -30.54
C ILE A 387 33.93 -18.78 -31.26
N SER A 388 35.26 -19.02 -31.33
CA SER A 388 35.82 -20.21 -31.99
C SER A 388 35.33 -21.51 -31.36
N GLY A 389 35.25 -21.56 -30.05
CA GLY A 389 34.74 -22.72 -29.34
C GLY A 389 33.25 -22.99 -29.61
N CYS A 390 32.43 -21.97 -29.55
CA CYS A 390 30.97 -22.04 -29.73
C CYS A 390 30.57 -22.58 -31.13
N GLU A 391 31.42 -22.48 -32.14
CA GLU A 391 31.15 -23.02 -33.46
C GLU A 391 31.02 -24.57 -33.45
N GLY A 392 31.77 -25.24 -32.55
CA GLY A 392 31.80 -26.70 -32.49
C GLY A 392 31.34 -27.36 -31.20
N TRP A 393 30.99 -26.59 -30.17
CA TRP A 393 30.59 -27.17 -28.86
C TRP A 393 29.17 -27.73 -28.89
N PRO A 394 28.87 -28.79 -28.11
CA PRO A 394 27.50 -29.12 -27.80
C PRO A 394 26.75 -27.91 -27.23
N TRP A 395 25.45 -27.73 -27.60
CA TRP A 395 24.70 -26.54 -27.23
C TRP A 395 23.78 -26.79 -26.03
N GLU A 396 24.41 -27.13 -24.91
CA GLU A 396 23.81 -27.39 -23.62
C GLU A 396 24.49 -26.51 -22.55
N SER A 397 23.76 -25.95 -21.63
CA SER A 397 24.30 -25.00 -20.63
C SER A 397 25.47 -25.56 -19.83
N ALA A 398 25.41 -26.81 -19.43
CA ALA A 398 26.47 -27.49 -18.70
C ALA A 398 27.78 -27.58 -19.53
N GLU A 399 27.70 -28.00 -20.79
CA GLU A 399 28.85 -28.10 -21.71
C GLU A 399 29.44 -26.71 -22.01
N LEU A 400 28.55 -25.72 -22.26
CA LEU A 400 28.95 -24.33 -22.46
C LEU A 400 29.72 -23.78 -21.25
N TYR A 401 29.24 -24.11 -20.05
CA TYR A 401 29.91 -23.75 -18.81
C TYR A 401 31.29 -24.37 -18.69
N GLU A 402 31.40 -25.72 -18.78
CA GLU A 402 32.64 -26.43 -18.57
C GLU A 402 33.71 -25.97 -19.56
N ARG A 403 33.37 -25.86 -20.84
CA ARG A 403 34.30 -25.47 -21.91
C ARG A 403 34.73 -23.99 -21.77
N THR A 404 33.82 -23.09 -21.41
CA THR A 404 34.18 -21.69 -21.12
C THR A 404 35.09 -21.61 -19.90
N MET A 405 34.87 -22.42 -18.86
CA MET A 405 35.75 -22.44 -17.67
C MET A 405 37.15 -22.99 -17.99
N ALA A 406 37.25 -23.97 -18.87
CA ALA A 406 38.56 -24.48 -19.35
C ALA A 406 39.33 -23.38 -20.10
N LEU A 407 38.66 -22.55 -20.93
CA LEU A 407 39.30 -21.39 -21.58
C LEU A 407 39.76 -20.33 -20.58
N ALA A 408 38.95 -20.08 -19.53
CA ALA A 408 39.33 -19.14 -18.47
C ALA A 408 40.61 -19.61 -17.74
N GLU A 409 40.71 -20.88 -17.40
CA GLU A 409 41.86 -21.51 -16.77
C GLU A 409 43.12 -21.42 -17.68
N ALA A 410 42.97 -21.79 -18.95
CA ALA A 410 44.01 -21.74 -19.94
C ALA A 410 44.54 -20.29 -20.15
N SER A 411 43.68 -19.27 -19.99
CA SER A 411 44.05 -17.86 -20.10
C SER A 411 44.72 -17.29 -18.83
N GLY A 412 44.78 -18.07 -17.76
CA GLY A 412 45.30 -17.61 -16.44
C GLY A 412 44.40 -16.55 -15.76
N THR A 413 43.16 -16.44 -16.19
CA THR A 413 42.22 -15.43 -15.67
C THR A 413 41.15 -16.02 -14.78
N SER A 414 40.63 -15.24 -13.81
CA SER A 414 39.57 -15.75 -12.94
C SER A 414 38.27 -15.98 -13.74
N ARG A 415 37.54 -17.04 -13.40
CA ARG A 415 36.27 -17.42 -14.04
C ARG A 415 35.29 -16.24 -14.17
N LYS A 416 35.17 -15.43 -13.09
CA LYS A 416 34.30 -14.25 -13.08
C LYS A 416 34.75 -13.18 -14.09
N LYS A 417 36.06 -12.93 -14.16
CA LYS A 417 36.61 -11.91 -15.07
C LYS A 417 36.49 -12.35 -16.53
N PHE A 418 36.69 -13.65 -16.82
CA PHE A 418 36.57 -14.22 -18.16
C PHE A 418 35.14 -14.20 -18.70
N GLN A 419 34.14 -14.53 -17.86
CA GLN A 419 32.72 -14.55 -18.25
C GLN A 419 32.11 -13.16 -18.45
N ALA A 420 32.65 -12.12 -17.80
CA ALA A 420 32.04 -10.81 -17.79
C ALA A 420 31.89 -10.20 -19.21
N PRO A 421 32.87 -10.24 -20.12
CA PRO A 421 32.69 -9.78 -21.49
C PRO A 421 31.64 -10.58 -22.27
N VAL A 422 31.60 -11.89 -22.09
CA VAL A 422 30.59 -12.77 -22.71
C VAL A 422 29.19 -12.34 -22.26
N ARG A 423 29.00 -12.12 -20.96
CA ARG A 423 27.72 -11.66 -20.41
C ARG A 423 27.31 -10.29 -20.98
N VAL A 424 28.23 -9.32 -20.98
CA VAL A 424 27.92 -7.97 -21.50
C VAL A 424 27.65 -8.00 -22.99
N ALA A 425 28.35 -8.83 -23.76
CA ALA A 425 28.08 -9.01 -25.18
C ALA A 425 26.66 -9.55 -25.46
N LEU A 426 26.19 -10.47 -24.63
CA LEU A 426 24.89 -11.14 -24.82
C LEU A 426 23.73 -10.36 -24.24
N THR A 427 23.92 -9.71 -23.08
CA THR A 427 22.83 -9.12 -22.29
C THR A 427 22.92 -7.60 -22.18
N GLY A 428 24.01 -6.98 -22.60
CA GLY A 428 24.29 -5.56 -22.39
C GLY A 428 24.67 -5.17 -20.96
N ARG A 429 24.68 -6.13 -20.00
CA ARG A 429 24.78 -5.84 -18.56
C ARG A 429 25.76 -6.78 -17.84
N THR A 430 26.25 -6.33 -16.66
CA THR A 430 27.12 -7.16 -15.81
C THR A 430 26.35 -8.11 -14.90
N VAL A 431 25.04 -7.87 -14.71
CA VAL A 431 24.11 -8.66 -13.86
C VAL A 431 22.94 -9.12 -14.73
N GLY A 432 22.48 -10.33 -14.52
CA GLY A 432 21.37 -10.93 -15.26
C GLY A 432 21.18 -12.39 -14.88
N PRO A 433 20.32 -13.11 -15.59
CA PRO A 433 20.11 -14.55 -15.39
C PRO A 433 21.39 -15.36 -15.57
N PRO A 434 21.40 -16.65 -15.24
CA PRO A 434 22.55 -17.52 -15.49
C PRO A 434 23.00 -17.45 -16.95
N LEU A 435 24.32 -17.26 -17.15
CA LEU A 435 24.87 -16.94 -18.48
C LEU A 435 24.68 -18.08 -19.48
N PHE A 436 24.98 -19.30 -19.08
CA PHE A 436 25.02 -20.44 -20.01
C PHE A 436 23.61 -20.94 -20.35
N GLU A 437 22.68 -20.88 -19.42
CA GLU A 437 21.25 -21.09 -19.67
C GLU A 437 20.72 -20.01 -20.64
N SER A 438 21.14 -18.77 -20.47
CA SER A 438 20.79 -17.68 -21.39
C SER A 438 21.35 -17.94 -22.81
N MET A 439 22.59 -18.43 -22.93
CA MET A 439 23.18 -18.83 -24.22
C MET A 439 22.42 -19.98 -24.87
N GLU A 440 22.08 -21.01 -24.10
CA GLU A 440 21.30 -22.15 -24.58
C GLU A 440 19.92 -21.72 -25.11
N ILE A 441 19.26 -20.79 -24.42
CA ILE A 441 17.93 -20.24 -24.81
C ILE A 441 18.04 -19.36 -26.07
N LEU A 442 19.05 -18.49 -26.16
CA LEU A 442 19.30 -17.62 -27.33
C LEU A 442 19.59 -18.46 -28.59
N GLY A 443 20.17 -19.65 -28.41
CA GLY A 443 20.63 -20.46 -29.51
C GLY A 443 22.04 -20.07 -30.02
N ARG A 444 22.67 -20.96 -30.73
CA ARG A 444 24.05 -20.79 -31.21
C ARG A 444 24.22 -19.59 -32.12
N ASP A 445 23.38 -19.50 -33.14
CA ASP A 445 23.52 -18.48 -34.18
C ASP A 445 23.40 -17.06 -33.60
N GLU A 446 22.43 -16.84 -32.75
CA GLU A 446 22.23 -15.52 -32.12
C GLU A 446 23.34 -15.21 -31.11
N THR A 447 23.77 -16.19 -30.31
CA THR A 447 24.91 -16.03 -29.40
C THR A 447 26.18 -15.63 -30.17
N LEU A 448 26.50 -16.36 -31.24
CA LEU A 448 27.68 -16.04 -32.08
C LEU A 448 27.57 -14.67 -32.73
N ARG A 449 26.38 -14.31 -33.24
CA ARG A 449 26.13 -13.00 -33.83
C ARG A 449 26.45 -11.86 -32.84
N ARG A 450 25.94 -11.97 -31.61
CA ARG A 450 26.15 -10.95 -30.56
C ARG A 450 27.62 -10.90 -30.10
N LEU A 451 28.25 -12.04 -29.91
CA LEU A 451 29.65 -12.09 -29.51
C LEU A 451 30.55 -11.44 -30.58
N ARG A 452 30.31 -11.72 -31.89
CA ARG A 452 31.05 -11.11 -33.01
C ARG A 452 30.81 -9.60 -33.06
N SER A 453 29.55 -9.17 -32.98
CA SER A 453 29.20 -7.73 -32.95
C SER A 453 29.91 -6.98 -31.79
N ALA A 454 29.93 -7.56 -30.60
CA ALA A 454 30.60 -6.98 -29.45
C ALA A 454 32.15 -6.98 -29.64
N ARG A 455 32.70 -8.02 -30.26
CA ARG A 455 34.14 -8.11 -30.58
C ARG A 455 34.60 -7.06 -31.60
N ASP A 456 33.79 -6.86 -32.64
CA ASP A 456 34.06 -5.85 -33.67
C ASP A 456 34.02 -4.43 -33.08
N ARG A 457 33.01 -4.13 -32.28
CA ARG A 457 32.87 -2.85 -31.58
C ARG A 457 34.00 -2.59 -30.59
N LEU A 458 34.60 -3.62 -29.99
CA LEU A 458 35.73 -3.49 -29.08
C LEU A 458 37.00 -3.00 -29.83
N GLY A 459 37.11 -3.25 -31.15
CA GLY A 459 38.20 -2.80 -32.01
C GLY A 459 38.01 -1.39 -32.55
N GLU A 460 36.85 -0.79 -32.43
CA GLU A 460 36.59 0.58 -32.88
C GLU A 460 37.08 1.62 -31.86
N PRO A 461 37.70 2.73 -32.29
CA PRO A 461 38.03 3.81 -31.39
C PRO A 461 36.72 4.37 -30.78
N THR A 462 36.69 4.50 -29.46
CA THR A 462 35.54 5.15 -28.73
C THR A 462 35.32 6.53 -29.36
N PRO A 463 34.09 6.86 -29.83
CA PRO A 463 33.79 8.24 -30.18
C PRO A 463 34.00 9.09 -28.93
N ASP A 464 34.82 10.16 -29.09
CA ASP A 464 35.27 11.07 -28.06
C ASP A 464 34.15 11.40 -27.07
N GLY A 465 34.46 11.17 -25.80
CA GLY A 465 33.62 11.65 -24.70
C GLY A 465 33.52 13.18 -24.73
N PRO A 466 32.47 13.79 -24.22
CA PRO A 466 32.33 15.23 -24.19
C PRO A 466 33.51 15.86 -23.43
N GLY A 467 34.25 16.72 -24.13
CA GLY A 467 35.31 17.55 -23.59
C GLY A 467 34.82 18.58 -22.57
#